data_ae5abb69baf2fd119838a2d2bb28571a
#
_entry.id   ae5abb69baf2fd119838a2d2bb28571a
#
_cell.length_a   1.000
_cell.length_b   1.000
_cell.length_c   1.000
_cell.angle_alpha   90.00
_cell.angle_beta   90.00
_cell.angle_gamma   90.00
#
_symmetry.space_group_name_H-M   'P 1'
#
loop_
_entity.id
_entity.type
_entity.pdbx_description
1 polymer ?
#
loop_
_entity_poly.entity_id
_entity_poly.type
_entity_poly.pdbx_seq_one_letter_code
_entity_poly.pdbx_strand_id
1 'polypeptide(L)'
;MECQNLKNIILELQEAATQVDEDQVNKFADAIIAAKRIFVEGAGRSGFCARGFSNRLLHLGFDVSFVGEPTTPPIKEGDLLIIGSGSGTTAGLVVMAEKAKKQGADIATVTISPENTIGSMAKAYIQLPGNTRSLEDGKKSVESIQPVGSMFEQLSWLTYDTVIMTLRDKTGQTNDDLIARHANLE
;
A
#
# COMPACT_ATOMS: atom_id res chain seq x y z
N MET A 1 -8.18 31.04 14.79
CA MET A 1 -7.95 31.17 13.32
C MET A 1 -7.85 29.74 12.78
N GLU A 2 -8.64 29.36 11.76
CA GLU A 2 -8.57 28.03 11.14
C GLU A 2 -7.33 27.93 10.24
N CYS A 3 -6.68 26.74 10.20
CA CYS A 3 -5.60 26.46 9.27
C CYS A 3 -6.17 26.14 7.88
N GLN A 4 -6.25 27.14 7.01
CA GLN A 4 -6.91 27.00 5.71
C GLN A 4 -6.25 25.94 4.81
N ASN A 5 -4.92 25.83 4.80
CA ASN A 5 -4.22 24.81 4.02
C ASN A 5 -4.59 23.39 4.47
N LEU A 6 -4.66 23.14 5.78
CA LEU A 6 -5.08 21.83 6.30
C LEU A 6 -6.51 21.49 5.89
N LYS A 7 -7.42 22.47 5.99
CA LYS A 7 -8.81 22.30 5.58
C LYS A 7 -8.92 21.95 4.08
N ASN A 8 -8.17 22.66 3.23
CA ASN A 8 -8.16 22.42 1.80
C ASN A 8 -7.60 21.02 1.45
N ILE A 9 -6.54 20.57 2.12
CA ILE A 9 -6.00 19.21 1.98
C ILE A 9 -7.06 18.15 2.34
N ILE A 10 -7.77 18.33 3.45
CA ILE A 10 -8.81 17.38 3.89
C ILE A 10 -9.96 17.31 2.86
N LEU A 11 -10.39 18.45 2.31
CA LEU A 11 -11.43 18.49 1.28
C LEU A 11 -10.99 17.78 0.00
N GLU A 12 -9.76 17.99 -0.44
CA GLU A 12 -9.18 17.29 -1.59
C GLU A 12 -9.14 15.77 -1.37
N LEU A 13 -8.69 15.33 -0.19
CA LEU A 13 -8.64 13.91 0.15
C LEU A 13 -10.05 13.30 0.28
N GLN A 14 -11.02 14.04 0.78
CA GLN A 14 -12.41 13.60 0.86
C GLN A 14 -12.99 13.34 -0.54
N GLU A 15 -12.74 14.23 -1.50
CA GLU A 15 -13.16 14.03 -2.89
C GLU A 15 -12.42 12.85 -3.53
N ALA A 16 -11.11 12.77 -3.36
CA ALA A 16 -10.29 11.68 -3.89
C ALA A 16 -10.70 10.31 -3.33
N ALA A 17 -11.10 10.23 -2.07
CA ALA A 17 -11.55 9.00 -1.42
C ALA A 17 -12.81 8.41 -2.07
N THR A 18 -13.65 9.22 -2.72
CA THR A 18 -14.85 8.73 -3.44
C THR A 18 -14.51 7.88 -4.68
N GLN A 19 -13.26 7.91 -5.14
CA GLN A 19 -12.78 7.18 -6.31
C GLN A 19 -12.11 5.84 -5.94
N VAL A 20 -11.98 5.54 -4.66
CA VAL A 20 -11.41 4.25 -4.18
C VAL A 20 -12.47 3.18 -4.25
N ASP A 21 -12.16 2.09 -4.94
CA ASP A 21 -13.09 0.98 -5.20
C ASP A 21 -13.04 -0.02 -4.02
N GLU A 22 -14.17 -0.26 -3.40
CA GLU A 22 -14.31 -1.18 -2.26
C GLU A 22 -14.04 -2.64 -2.66
N ASP A 23 -14.39 -3.06 -3.87
CA ASP A 23 -14.10 -4.41 -4.36
C ASP A 23 -12.59 -4.64 -4.51
N GLN A 24 -11.83 -3.61 -4.92
CA GLN A 24 -10.37 -3.69 -4.95
C GLN A 24 -9.79 -3.81 -3.54
N VAL A 25 -10.29 -3.06 -2.58
CA VAL A 25 -9.90 -3.16 -1.15
C VAL A 25 -10.17 -4.57 -0.62
N ASN A 26 -11.35 -5.12 -0.90
CA ASN A 26 -11.73 -6.47 -0.48
C ASN A 26 -10.83 -7.55 -1.10
N LYS A 27 -10.56 -7.49 -2.40
CA LYS A 27 -9.66 -8.42 -3.10
C LYS A 27 -8.22 -8.33 -2.59
N PHE A 28 -7.78 -7.12 -2.27
CA PHE A 28 -6.46 -6.88 -1.70
C PHE A 28 -6.35 -7.51 -0.29
N ALA A 29 -7.36 -7.33 0.55
CA ALA A 29 -7.43 -7.96 1.88
C ALA A 29 -7.48 -9.50 1.77
N ASP A 30 -8.25 -10.05 0.82
CA ASP A 30 -8.31 -11.50 0.59
C ASP A 30 -6.95 -12.07 0.14
N ALA A 31 -6.19 -11.34 -0.68
CA ALA A 31 -4.83 -11.74 -1.06
C ALA A 31 -3.88 -11.77 0.15
N ILE A 32 -4.03 -10.85 1.10
CA ILE A 32 -3.27 -10.83 2.35
C ILE A 32 -3.62 -12.05 3.23
N ILE A 33 -4.90 -12.34 3.40
CA ILE A 33 -5.37 -13.48 4.22
C ILE A 33 -4.90 -14.81 3.64
N ALA A 34 -4.84 -14.93 2.31
CA ALA A 34 -4.41 -16.15 1.63
C ALA A 34 -2.89 -16.39 1.66
N ALA A 35 -2.10 -15.37 1.95
CA ALA A 35 -0.66 -15.45 1.93
C ALA A 35 -0.09 -16.18 3.17
N LYS A 36 0.98 -16.96 2.96
CA LYS A 36 1.72 -17.58 4.06
C LYS A 36 2.52 -16.54 4.87
N ARG A 37 3.18 -15.64 4.16
CA ARG A 37 3.95 -14.51 4.70
C ARG A 37 3.78 -13.31 3.79
N ILE A 38 3.94 -12.14 4.36
CA ILE A 38 3.77 -10.87 3.67
C ILE A 38 5.11 -10.14 3.64
N PHE A 39 5.48 -9.65 2.49
CA PHE A 39 6.61 -8.75 2.29
C PHE A 39 6.07 -7.41 1.82
N VAL A 40 6.54 -6.32 2.41
CA VAL A 40 6.07 -4.98 2.08
C VAL A 40 7.25 -4.15 1.57
N GLU A 41 7.02 -3.36 0.53
CA GLU A 41 8.06 -2.52 -0.09
C GLU A 41 7.45 -1.22 -0.63
N GLY A 42 8.27 -0.21 -0.72
CA GLY A 42 7.94 1.07 -1.34
C GLY A 42 9.14 2.01 -1.31
N ALA A 43 9.18 2.95 -2.22
CA ALA A 43 10.28 3.91 -2.33
C ALA A 43 9.89 5.30 -1.83
N GLY A 44 10.83 6.04 -1.24
CA GLY A 44 10.62 7.41 -0.78
C GLY A 44 9.47 7.54 0.23
N ARG A 45 8.64 8.58 0.09
CA ARG A 45 7.51 8.84 0.99
C ARG A 45 6.43 7.76 0.92
N SER A 46 6.18 7.18 -0.27
CA SER A 46 5.30 6.02 -0.42
C SER A 46 5.82 4.80 0.35
N GLY A 47 7.15 4.64 0.45
CA GLY A 47 7.79 3.62 1.29
C GLY A 47 7.53 3.83 2.79
N PHE A 48 7.48 5.09 3.26
CA PHE A 48 7.10 5.36 4.66
C PHE A 48 5.64 4.99 4.95
N CYS A 49 4.73 5.25 4.02
CA CYS A 49 3.34 4.80 4.15
C CYS A 49 3.24 3.27 4.20
N ALA A 50 3.95 2.59 3.30
CA ALA A 50 4.01 1.13 3.25
C ALA A 50 4.65 0.52 4.51
N ARG A 51 5.66 1.18 5.08
CA ARG A 51 6.28 0.77 6.36
C ARG A 51 5.30 0.91 7.53
N GLY A 52 4.51 1.99 7.59
CA GLY A 52 3.42 2.14 8.57
C GLY A 52 2.38 1.03 8.45
N PHE A 53 2.04 0.64 7.21
CA PHE A 53 1.14 -0.48 6.94
C PHE A 53 1.72 -1.82 7.41
N SER A 54 3.00 -2.12 7.17
CA SER A 54 3.64 -3.36 7.64
C SER A 54 3.58 -3.48 9.16
N ASN A 55 3.75 -2.38 9.88
CA ASN A 55 3.62 -2.36 11.34
C ASN A 55 2.18 -2.71 11.79
N ARG A 56 1.15 -2.20 11.11
CA ARG A 56 -0.24 -2.56 11.41
C ARG A 56 -0.57 -4.02 11.08
N LEU A 57 -0.01 -4.57 10.00
CA LEU A 57 -0.15 -6.01 9.70
C LEU A 57 0.46 -6.88 10.80
N LEU A 58 1.60 -6.47 11.37
CA LEU A 58 2.19 -7.12 12.54
C LEU A 58 1.22 -7.11 13.74
N HIS A 59 0.58 -5.96 14.01
CA HIS A 59 -0.39 -5.86 15.10
C HIS A 59 -1.63 -6.75 14.87
N LEU A 60 -2.01 -7.01 13.61
CA LEU A 60 -3.03 -7.99 13.26
C LEU A 60 -2.52 -9.45 13.36
N GLY A 61 -1.24 -9.67 13.66
CA GLY A 61 -0.66 -11.00 13.85
C GLY A 61 -0.23 -11.69 12.57
N PHE A 62 -0.14 -10.97 11.46
CA PHE A 62 0.44 -11.51 10.22
C PHE A 62 1.97 -11.64 10.33
N ASP A 63 2.52 -12.67 9.69
CA ASP A 63 3.96 -12.81 9.49
C ASP A 63 4.39 -11.84 8.38
N VAL A 64 4.92 -10.69 8.75
CA VAL A 64 5.25 -9.60 7.84
C VAL A 64 6.70 -9.14 7.99
N SER A 65 7.33 -8.86 6.86
CA SER A 65 8.67 -8.28 6.78
C SER A 65 8.66 -7.05 5.87
N PHE A 66 9.38 -6.00 6.24
CA PHE A 66 9.65 -4.89 5.33
C PHE A 66 10.93 -5.17 4.55
N VAL A 67 10.88 -5.11 3.22
CA VAL A 67 12.02 -5.44 2.35
C VAL A 67 13.16 -4.45 2.59
N GLY A 68 14.39 -4.97 2.68
CA GLY A 68 15.58 -4.17 2.98
C GLY A 68 15.99 -4.15 4.45
N GLU A 69 15.16 -4.65 5.37
CA GLU A 69 15.58 -4.88 6.75
C GLU A 69 16.55 -6.07 6.80
N PRO A 70 17.60 -6.02 7.66
CA PRO A 70 18.59 -7.10 7.76
C PRO A 70 18.00 -8.47 8.09
N THR A 71 16.84 -8.48 8.72
CA THR A 71 16.12 -9.69 9.14
C THR A 71 15.11 -10.20 8.12
N THR A 72 15.02 -9.56 6.92
CA THR A 72 14.10 -9.98 5.87
C THR A 72 14.45 -11.38 5.37
N PRO A 73 13.56 -12.39 5.53
CA PRO A 73 13.82 -13.74 5.05
C PRO A 73 13.67 -13.83 3.53
N PRO A 74 14.13 -14.95 2.88
CA PRO A 74 13.93 -15.15 1.45
C PRO A 74 12.45 -15.36 1.14
N ILE A 75 11.95 -14.67 0.11
CA ILE A 75 10.58 -14.82 -0.42
C ILE A 75 10.45 -16.15 -1.19
N LYS A 76 9.26 -16.78 -1.11
CA LYS A 76 8.99 -18.12 -1.69
C LYS A 76 7.58 -18.21 -2.24
N GLU A 77 7.26 -19.32 -2.85
CA GLU A 77 5.92 -19.69 -3.30
C GLU A 77 4.91 -19.69 -2.12
N GLY A 78 3.79 -19.03 -2.34
CA GLY A 78 2.73 -18.83 -1.36
C GLY A 78 2.89 -17.58 -0.50
N ASP A 79 4.00 -16.84 -0.65
CA ASP A 79 4.17 -15.52 -0.04
C ASP A 79 3.53 -14.43 -0.92
N LEU A 80 3.32 -13.25 -0.34
CA LEU A 80 2.80 -12.07 -1.02
C LEU A 80 3.79 -10.90 -0.88
N LEU A 81 4.19 -10.30 -2.01
CA LEU A 81 4.89 -9.02 -2.01
C LEU A 81 3.91 -7.88 -2.28
N ILE A 82 3.77 -6.98 -1.32
CA ILE A 82 2.96 -5.77 -1.43
C ILE A 82 3.86 -4.59 -1.75
N ILE A 83 3.58 -3.88 -2.85
CA ILE A 83 4.38 -2.74 -3.30
C ILE A 83 3.52 -1.47 -3.34
N GLY A 84 3.94 -0.43 -2.60
CA GLY A 84 3.38 0.92 -2.71
C GLY A 84 4.13 1.72 -3.76
N SER A 85 3.52 1.96 -4.93
CA SER A 85 4.18 2.69 -6.02
C SER A 85 3.17 3.46 -6.89
N GLY A 86 3.14 4.78 -6.76
CA GLY A 86 2.23 5.61 -7.57
C GLY A 86 2.39 5.41 -9.07
N SER A 87 3.61 5.42 -9.58
CA SER A 87 3.88 5.22 -11.01
C SER A 87 3.80 3.77 -11.48
N GLY A 88 4.02 2.79 -10.58
CA GLY A 88 4.15 1.38 -10.93
C GLY A 88 5.37 1.04 -11.81
N THR A 89 6.33 1.98 -11.99
CA THR A 89 7.49 1.84 -12.90
C THR A 89 8.82 2.14 -12.22
N THR A 90 8.86 2.41 -10.92
CA THR A 90 10.12 2.67 -10.20
C THR A 90 11.08 1.49 -10.36
N ALA A 91 12.23 1.70 -11.00
CA ALA A 91 13.12 0.63 -11.45
C ALA A 91 13.50 -0.37 -10.36
N GLY A 92 13.88 0.10 -9.16
CA GLY A 92 14.21 -0.79 -8.04
C GLY A 92 13.04 -1.67 -7.61
N LEU A 93 11.82 -1.12 -7.58
CA LEU A 93 10.61 -1.84 -7.20
C LEU A 93 10.18 -2.85 -8.30
N VAL A 94 10.36 -2.50 -9.57
CA VAL A 94 10.12 -3.42 -10.70
C VAL A 94 11.03 -4.64 -10.59
N VAL A 95 12.33 -4.44 -10.36
CA VAL A 95 13.29 -5.56 -10.18
C VAL A 95 12.89 -6.45 -8.99
N MET A 96 12.40 -5.88 -7.89
CA MET A 96 11.94 -6.68 -6.75
C MET A 96 10.67 -7.46 -7.07
N ALA A 97 9.71 -6.86 -7.77
CA ALA A 97 8.51 -7.54 -8.24
C ALA A 97 8.84 -8.73 -9.15
N GLU A 98 9.72 -8.54 -10.14
CA GLU A 98 10.17 -9.60 -11.03
C GLU A 98 10.87 -10.74 -10.30
N LYS A 99 11.74 -10.42 -9.33
CA LYS A 99 12.39 -11.42 -8.47
C LYS A 99 11.39 -12.21 -7.65
N ALA A 100 10.43 -11.54 -7.01
CA ALA A 100 9.39 -12.20 -6.22
C ALA A 100 8.56 -13.15 -7.09
N LYS A 101 8.12 -12.67 -8.25
CA LYS A 101 7.37 -13.50 -9.21
C LYS A 101 8.16 -14.72 -9.68
N LYS A 102 9.46 -14.56 -9.92
CA LYS A 102 10.36 -15.69 -10.29
C LYS A 102 10.48 -16.73 -9.18
N GLN A 103 10.32 -16.33 -7.90
CA GLN A 103 10.28 -17.25 -6.76
C GLN A 103 8.90 -17.86 -6.50
N GLY A 104 7.90 -17.59 -7.35
CA GLY A 104 6.53 -18.10 -7.21
C GLY A 104 5.65 -17.32 -6.22
N ALA A 105 6.10 -16.16 -5.74
CA ALA A 105 5.28 -15.33 -4.88
C ALA A 105 4.24 -14.53 -5.68
N ASP A 106 3.10 -14.26 -5.05
CA ASP A 106 2.09 -13.34 -5.56
C ASP A 106 2.52 -11.88 -5.32
N ILE A 107 1.97 -10.96 -6.12
CA ILE A 107 2.21 -9.52 -6.00
C ILE A 107 0.88 -8.82 -5.77
N ALA A 108 0.88 -7.81 -4.87
CA ALA A 108 -0.19 -6.85 -4.73
C ALA A 108 0.38 -5.43 -4.76
N THR A 109 -0.39 -4.44 -5.20
CA THR A 109 0.10 -3.07 -5.29
C THR A 109 -0.97 -2.03 -5.00
N VAL A 110 -0.54 -0.92 -4.37
CA VAL A 110 -1.30 0.32 -4.31
C VAL A 110 -0.64 1.30 -5.27
N THR A 111 -1.39 1.76 -6.28
CA THR A 111 -0.83 2.50 -7.43
C THR A 111 -1.83 3.48 -8.04
N ILE A 112 -1.34 4.44 -8.80
CA ILE A 112 -2.18 5.31 -9.67
C ILE A 112 -2.46 4.59 -11.00
N SER A 113 -1.51 3.77 -11.47
CA SER A 113 -1.51 3.19 -12.82
C SER A 113 -1.38 1.66 -12.76
N PRO A 114 -2.49 0.94 -12.52
CA PRO A 114 -2.48 -0.52 -12.43
C PRO A 114 -2.10 -1.22 -13.74
N GLU A 115 -2.21 -0.54 -14.86
CA GLU A 115 -1.78 -1.03 -16.18
C GLU A 115 -0.25 -1.01 -16.40
N ASN A 116 0.50 -0.31 -15.54
CA ASN A 116 1.95 -0.24 -15.64
C ASN A 116 2.65 -1.50 -15.12
N THR A 117 3.98 -1.56 -15.22
CA THR A 117 4.78 -2.78 -15.05
C THR A 117 4.48 -3.56 -13.77
N ILE A 118 4.44 -2.89 -12.60
CA ILE A 118 4.16 -3.58 -11.33
C ILE A 118 2.70 -4.04 -11.27
N GLY A 119 1.76 -3.16 -11.65
CA GLY A 119 0.34 -3.47 -11.64
C GLY A 119 -0.05 -4.61 -12.57
N SER A 120 0.57 -4.70 -13.76
CA SER A 120 0.35 -5.80 -14.71
C SER A 120 0.82 -7.15 -14.19
N MET A 121 1.74 -7.19 -13.23
CA MET A 121 2.18 -8.41 -12.55
C MET A 121 1.35 -8.76 -11.32
N ALA A 122 0.54 -7.82 -10.83
CA ALA A 122 -0.17 -7.95 -9.56
C ALA A 122 -1.42 -8.84 -9.68
N LYS A 123 -1.61 -9.70 -8.69
CA LYS A 123 -2.83 -10.51 -8.48
C LYS A 123 -3.98 -9.66 -7.93
N ALA A 124 -3.64 -8.65 -7.13
CA ALA A 124 -4.57 -7.69 -6.57
C ALA A 124 -3.95 -6.29 -6.56
N TYR A 125 -4.76 -5.27 -6.80
CA TYR A 125 -4.32 -3.89 -6.70
C TYR A 125 -5.43 -3.01 -6.11
N ILE A 126 -5.02 -1.87 -5.56
CA ILE A 126 -5.92 -0.76 -5.25
C ILE A 126 -5.46 0.44 -6.07
N GLN A 127 -6.33 0.91 -6.96
CA GLN A 127 -6.07 2.11 -7.73
C GLN A 127 -6.47 3.34 -6.94
N LEU A 128 -5.55 4.28 -6.80
CA LEU A 128 -5.78 5.57 -6.16
C LEU A 128 -5.66 6.71 -7.17
N PRO A 129 -6.47 7.76 -7.06
CA PRO A 129 -6.23 8.98 -7.80
C PRO A 129 -4.93 9.64 -7.32
N GLY A 130 -4.25 10.33 -8.22
CA GLY A 130 -3.04 11.03 -7.85
C GLY A 130 -2.25 11.53 -9.04
N ASN A 131 -1.10 12.14 -8.74
CA ASN A 131 -0.14 12.63 -9.71
C ASN A 131 1.27 12.23 -9.27
N THR A 132 2.09 11.75 -10.19
CA THR A 132 3.51 11.48 -9.98
C THR A 132 4.34 12.09 -11.11
N ARG A 133 5.61 12.39 -10.85
CA ARG A 133 6.55 12.90 -11.87
C ARG A 133 6.81 11.90 -13.01
N SER A 134 6.51 10.64 -12.80
CA SER A 134 6.79 9.53 -13.74
C SER A 134 5.55 9.10 -14.53
N LEU A 135 4.45 9.86 -14.51
CA LEU A 135 3.33 9.61 -15.42
C LEU A 135 3.75 10.07 -16.81
N GLU A 136 3.65 9.18 -17.78
CA GLU A 136 3.90 9.50 -19.19
C GLU A 136 2.94 10.58 -19.68
N ASP A 137 3.42 11.44 -20.60
CA ASP A 137 2.62 12.48 -21.24
C ASP A 137 1.32 11.89 -21.80
N GLY A 138 0.18 12.48 -21.42
CA GLY A 138 -1.15 12.08 -21.90
C GLY A 138 -1.99 11.23 -20.94
N LYS A 139 -1.48 10.72 -19.85
CA LYS A 139 -2.29 10.10 -18.79
C LYS A 139 -2.89 11.18 -17.89
N LYS A 140 -4.19 11.04 -17.57
CA LYS A 140 -4.90 11.99 -16.71
C LYS A 140 -4.26 12.02 -15.32
N SER A 141 -3.40 13.01 -15.09
CA SER A 141 -3.02 13.37 -13.73
C SER A 141 -4.19 14.11 -13.09
N VAL A 142 -4.56 13.75 -11.90
CA VAL A 142 -5.49 14.56 -11.10
C VAL A 142 -4.72 15.81 -10.65
N GLU A 143 -5.23 17.00 -10.99
CA GLU A 143 -4.68 18.24 -10.44
C GLU A 143 -4.80 18.23 -8.92
N SER A 144 -3.74 18.60 -8.22
CA SER A 144 -3.69 18.68 -6.77
C SER A 144 -3.15 20.04 -6.35
N ILE A 145 -3.73 20.61 -5.31
CA ILE A 145 -3.22 21.82 -4.65
C ILE A 145 -1.92 21.57 -3.87
N GLN A 146 -1.56 20.30 -3.70
CA GLN A 146 -0.42 19.86 -2.91
C GLN A 146 0.83 19.65 -3.78
N PRO A 147 2.03 19.59 -3.18
CA PRO A 147 3.23 19.15 -3.91
C PRO A 147 3.03 17.80 -4.57
N VAL A 148 3.66 17.61 -5.73
CA VAL A 148 3.56 16.37 -6.55
C VAL A 148 3.80 15.12 -5.69
N GLY A 149 2.88 14.18 -5.75
CA GLY A 149 2.91 12.92 -5.01
C GLY A 149 2.21 12.96 -3.65
N SER A 150 2.08 14.13 -3.00
CA SER A 150 1.56 14.21 -1.61
C SER A 150 0.14 13.68 -1.48
N MET A 151 -0.75 13.97 -2.40
CA MET A 151 -2.12 13.45 -2.37
C MET A 151 -2.14 11.92 -2.43
N PHE A 152 -1.40 11.32 -3.36
CA PHE A 152 -1.28 9.85 -3.45
C PHE A 152 -0.72 9.23 -2.17
N GLU A 153 0.33 9.84 -1.59
CA GLU A 153 0.98 9.33 -0.38
C GLU A 153 0.04 9.37 0.83
N GLN A 154 -0.68 10.47 1.03
CA GLN A 154 -1.66 10.62 2.10
C GLN A 154 -2.85 9.68 1.91
N LEU A 155 -3.36 9.58 0.69
CA LEU A 155 -4.46 8.67 0.36
C LEU A 155 -4.02 7.20 0.50
N SER A 156 -2.76 6.87 0.16
CA SER A 156 -2.19 5.53 0.41
C SER A 156 -2.20 5.19 1.90
N TRP A 157 -1.81 6.12 2.77
CA TRP A 157 -1.85 5.90 4.22
C TRP A 157 -3.26 5.56 4.70
N LEU A 158 -4.25 6.40 4.33
CA LEU A 158 -5.65 6.20 4.70
C LEU A 158 -6.22 4.88 4.12
N THR A 159 -5.84 4.55 2.89
CA THR A 159 -6.24 3.30 2.23
C THR A 159 -5.64 2.07 2.92
N TYR A 160 -4.38 2.14 3.35
CA TYR A 160 -3.78 1.07 4.15
C TYR A 160 -4.51 0.89 5.48
N ASP A 161 -4.89 1.96 6.17
CA ASP A 161 -5.71 1.87 7.38
C ASP A 161 -7.11 1.28 7.08
N THR A 162 -7.69 1.60 5.92
CA THR A 162 -8.95 0.98 5.46
C THR A 162 -8.78 -0.53 5.25
N VAL A 163 -7.68 -0.97 4.62
CA VAL A 163 -7.36 -2.41 4.48
C VAL A 163 -7.20 -3.07 5.85
N ILE A 164 -6.55 -2.41 6.82
CA ILE A 164 -6.43 -2.92 8.20
C ILE A 164 -7.81 -3.09 8.87
N MET A 165 -8.72 -2.14 8.70
CA MET A 165 -10.10 -2.26 9.20
C MET A 165 -10.81 -3.46 8.55
N THR A 166 -10.70 -3.59 7.23
CA THR A 166 -11.28 -4.71 6.48
C THR A 166 -10.71 -6.05 6.94
N LEU A 167 -9.39 -6.15 7.14
CA LEU A 167 -8.73 -7.36 7.63
C LEU A 167 -9.18 -7.71 9.05
N ARG A 168 -9.25 -6.71 9.95
CA ARG A 168 -9.73 -6.89 11.31
C ARG A 168 -11.13 -7.50 11.31
N ASP A 169 -12.04 -6.95 10.51
CA ASP A 169 -13.43 -7.41 10.44
C ASP A 169 -13.53 -8.81 9.82
N LYS A 170 -12.79 -9.09 8.74
CA LYS A 170 -12.74 -10.42 8.10
C LYS A 170 -12.12 -11.51 8.99
N THR A 171 -11.18 -11.16 9.87
CA THR A 171 -10.51 -12.11 10.78
C THR A 171 -11.13 -12.17 12.16
N GLY A 172 -12.15 -11.34 12.44
CA GLY A 172 -12.86 -11.31 13.73
C GLY A 172 -12.01 -10.79 14.87
N GLN A 173 -10.95 -10.01 14.61
CA GLN A 173 -10.07 -9.46 15.63
C GLN A 173 -10.65 -8.18 16.23
N THR A 174 -10.24 -7.92 17.48
CA THR A 174 -10.63 -6.73 18.24
C THR A 174 -9.48 -5.74 18.37
N ASN A 175 -9.75 -4.53 18.83
CA ASN A 175 -8.68 -3.58 19.15
C ASN A 175 -7.78 -4.08 20.27
N ASP A 176 -8.29 -4.85 21.21
CA ASP A 176 -7.50 -5.42 22.32
C ASP A 176 -6.47 -6.44 21.79
N ASP A 177 -6.83 -7.21 20.74
CA ASP A 177 -5.89 -8.12 20.08
C ASP A 177 -4.73 -7.37 19.41
N LEU A 178 -5.00 -6.22 18.80
CA LEU A 178 -3.97 -5.37 18.21
C LEU A 178 -3.08 -4.73 19.28
N ILE A 179 -3.68 -4.24 20.37
CA ILE A 179 -2.95 -3.65 21.50
C ILE A 179 -2.02 -4.68 22.16
N ALA A 180 -2.47 -5.92 22.32
CA ALA A 180 -1.67 -6.99 22.91
C ALA A 180 -0.41 -7.34 22.11
N ARG A 181 -0.38 -7.01 20.80
CA ARG A 181 0.79 -7.23 19.92
C ARG A 181 1.58 -5.95 19.65
N HIS A 182 1.19 -4.84 20.27
CA HIS A 182 1.94 -3.59 20.14
C HIS A 182 3.34 -3.73 20.77
N ALA A 183 4.33 -3.03 20.18
CA ALA A 183 5.69 -3.02 20.69
C ALA A 183 5.72 -2.54 22.16
N ASN A 184 6.59 -3.14 22.96
CA ASN A 184 6.75 -2.85 24.39
C ASN A 184 8.19 -2.48 24.79
N LEU A 185 9.02 -2.20 23.78
CA LEU A 185 10.42 -1.76 23.95
C LEU A 185 10.65 -0.32 23.50
N GLU A 186 9.61 0.47 23.42
CA GLU A 186 9.63 1.90 23.09
C GLU A 186 9.26 2.78 24.29
#